data_646e382005b379f1758692e1240a79d6
#
_entry.id   646e382005b379f1758692e1240a79d6
#
_cell.length_a   1.000
_cell.length_b   1.000
_cell.length_c   1.000
_cell.angle_alpha   90.00
_cell.angle_beta   90.00
_cell.angle_gamma   90.00
#
_symmetry.space_group_name_H-M   'P 1'
#
loop_
_entity.id
_entity.type
_entity.pdbx_description
1 polymer ?
#
loop_
_entity_poly.entity_id
_entity_poly.type
_entity_poly.pdbx_seq_one_letter_code
_entity_poly.pdbx_strand_id
1 'polypeptide(L)'
;KKIKQLFGQNPKVFRNSSLIYNDEIGAMVADMGFKGIMVEGAKHILGWKSPHYVYSCAQDSRLSLILRDYKLSDDISLRFNDASWAEYPLMADKWLGWISSLPEGEDVVGIMMELSALGFYQPLSSHILDFLRALPVLAKDMNIQFATPTEILAKYKPVGPLEVIYPVSWNDEERDTSSMLGNGMQREAFNKLYDENIVGRILASRDRRIQQDWDRLQATDNFRFMTTKNNGMGSNRGIYDSEYDAFTNYMNILGDFLKRVKDMFSDTVENDELNSLYTQIANMDEELNVKENEISRLRARLKKYDTLEEKTVAKEESKAKPVPKKAASKKE
;
A
#
# COMPACT_ATOMS: atom_id res chain seq x y z
N LYS A 1 -8.94 -9.83 0.59
CA LYS A 1 -10.07 -10.54 -0.05
C LYS A 1 -10.44 -9.92 -1.42
N LYS A 2 -10.67 -8.59 -1.52
CA LYS A 2 -11.17 -7.93 -2.74
C LYS A 2 -10.22 -8.04 -3.94
N ILE A 3 -8.92 -7.87 -3.75
CA ILE A 3 -7.91 -8.03 -4.83
C ILE A 3 -7.89 -9.46 -5.36
N LYS A 4 -7.96 -10.46 -4.47
CA LYS A 4 -8.05 -11.86 -4.90
C LYS A 4 -9.34 -12.14 -5.69
N GLN A 5 -10.44 -11.54 -5.29
CA GLN A 5 -11.72 -11.68 -5.99
C GLN A 5 -11.72 -11.03 -7.38
N LEU A 6 -11.10 -9.84 -7.50
CA LEU A 6 -11.09 -9.07 -8.74
C LEU A 6 -10.00 -9.53 -9.73
N PHE A 7 -8.83 -9.93 -9.22
CA PHE A 7 -7.63 -10.18 -10.04
C PHE A 7 -7.07 -11.60 -9.88
N GLY A 8 -7.69 -12.45 -9.06
CA GLY A 8 -7.22 -13.82 -8.82
C GLY A 8 -5.90 -13.95 -8.05
N GLN A 9 -5.30 -12.84 -7.63
CA GLN A 9 -3.97 -12.78 -7.02
C GLN A 9 -4.02 -12.45 -5.53
N ASN A 10 -3.10 -13.03 -4.76
CA ASN A 10 -2.85 -12.63 -3.37
C ASN A 10 -1.65 -11.68 -3.35
N PRO A 11 -1.82 -10.37 -3.09
CA PRO A 11 -0.71 -9.44 -3.01
C PRO A 11 0.20 -9.80 -1.83
N LYS A 12 1.51 -9.69 -2.05
CA LYS A 12 2.54 -9.92 -1.03
C LYS A 12 3.19 -8.63 -0.57
N VAL A 13 3.08 -7.58 -1.38
CA VAL A 13 3.64 -6.26 -1.10
C VAL A 13 2.51 -5.27 -0.95
N PHE A 14 2.59 -4.46 0.08
CA PHE A 14 1.64 -3.40 0.39
C PHE A 14 2.16 -2.06 -0.16
N ARG A 15 1.25 -1.20 -0.56
CA ARG A 15 1.53 0.20 -0.88
C ARG A 15 0.47 1.06 -0.21
N ASN A 16 0.89 1.90 0.71
CA ASN A 16 -0.02 2.85 1.34
C ASN A 16 -0.29 4.05 0.42
N SER A 17 -1.40 4.75 0.66
CA SER A 17 -1.70 6.01 0.00
C SER A 17 -0.54 6.98 0.24
N SER A 18 -0.15 7.72 -0.81
CA SER A 18 0.95 8.70 -0.76
C SER A 18 2.28 8.16 -0.19
N LEU A 19 2.49 6.85 -0.22
CA LEU A 19 3.62 6.15 0.41
C LEU A 19 3.80 6.49 1.90
N ILE A 20 2.72 6.82 2.60
CA ILE A 20 2.78 7.12 4.03
C ILE A 20 3.27 5.88 4.78
N TYR A 21 4.34 6.05 5.55
CA TYR A 21 4.98 4.98 6.29
C TYR A 21 5.65 5.51 7.56
N ASN A 22 5.52 4.75 8.65
CA ASN A 22 6.39 4.74 9.81
C ASN A 22 6.50 3.29 10.31
N ASP A 23 7.33 3.04 11.32
CA ASP A 23 7.58 1.67 11.81
C ASP A 23 6.34 1.02 12.44
N GLU A 24 5.42 1.78 13.04
CA GLU A 24 4.14 1.28 13.56
C GLU A 24 3.25 0.77 12.43
N ILE A 25 3.13 1.53 11.34
CA ILE A 25 2.43 1.09 10.13
C ILE A 25 3.10 -0.18 9.58
N GLY A 26 4.43 -0.22 9.62
CA GLY A 26 5.19 -1.40 9.21
C GLY A 26 4.82 -2.65 10.00
N ALA A 27 4.78 -2.55 11.33
CA ALA A 27 4.39 -3.66 12.19
C ALA A 27 2.95 -4.13 11.91
N MET A 28 1.99 -3.20 11.76
CA MET A 28 0.61 -3.54 11.38
C MET A 28 0.54 -4.25 10.02
N VAL A 29 1.29 -3.80 9.03
CA VAL A 29 1.33 -4.42 7.69
C VAL A 29 1.94 -5.83 7.75
N ALA A 30 2.96 -6.04 8.59
CA ALA A 30 3.53 -7.36 8.84
C ALA A 30 2.51 -8.32 9.46
N ASP A 31 1.74 -7.85 10.44
CA ASP A 31 0.68 -8.64 11.09
C ASP A 31 -0.49 -8.97 10.15
N MET A 32 -0.76 -8.10 9.17
CA MET A 32 -1.69 -8.40 8.08
C MET A 32 -1.19 -9.50 7.14
N GLY A 33 0.06 -9.97 7.29
CA GLY A 33 0.67 -11.07 6.53
C GLY A 33 1.38 -10.65 5.25
N PHE A 34 1.56 -9.36 4.98
CA PHE A 34 2.39 -8.89 3.87
C PHE A 34 3.87 -9.18 4.11
N LYS A 35 4.65 -9.26 3.03
CA LYS A 35 6.09 -9.55 3.09
C LYS A 35 6.93 -8.32 2.82
N GLY A 36 6.33 -7.29 2.24
CA GLY A 36 7.00 -6.04 1.98
C GLY A 36 6.03 -4.88 1.84
N ILE A 37 6.59 -3.68 1.92
CA ILE A 37 5.89 -2.41 1.73
C ILE A 37 6.77 -1.47 0.91
N MET A 38 6.12 -0.65 0.07
CA MET A 38 6.75 0.43 -0.66
C MET A 38 6.77 1.69 0.22
N VAL A 39 7.93 2.34 0.31
CA VAL A 39 8.18 3.48 1.20
C VAL A 39 8.89 4.59 0.44
N GLU A 40 8.68 5.85 0.82
CA GLU A 40 9.45 6.98 0.30
C GLU A 40 10.90 6.93 0.79
N GLY A 41 11.85 7.03 -0.15
CA GLY A 41 13.28 7.05 0.14
C GLY A 41 13.78 8.43 0.58
N ALA A 42 13.10 9.04 1.55
CA ALA A 42 13.41 10.39 1.99
C ALA A 42 14.83 10.51 2.57
N LYS A 43 15.53 11.57 2.19
CA LYS A 43 16.93 11.78 2.59
C LYS A 43 17.12 11.85 4.12
N HIS A 44 16.15 12.43 4.83
CA HIS A 44 16.25 12.60 6.29
C HIS A 44 16.15 11.27 7.06
N ILE A 45 15.49 10.23 6.51
CA ILE A 45 15.45 8.89 7.10
C ILE A 45 16.64 8.03 6.66
N LEU A 46 17.12 8.23 5.44
CA LEU A 46 18.25 7.49 4.90
C LEU A 46 19.58 7.97 5.48
N GLY A 47 19.73 9.28 5.72
CA GLY A 47 21.00 9.88 6.09
C GLY A 47 22.06 9.64 5.01
N TRP A 48 23.04 8.79 5.30
CA TRP A 48 24.10 8.37 4.39
C TRP A 48 23.78 7.07 3.61
N LYS A 49 22.68 6.36 3.97
CA LYS A 49 22.27 5.11 3.33
C LYS A 49 21.73 5.39 1.92
N SER A 50 21.90 4.42 1.02
CA SER A 50 21.33 4.49 -0.32
C SER A 50 19.88 3.96 -0.37
N PRO A 51 19.00 4.53 -1.19
CA PRO A 51 17.65 3.98 -1.43
C PRO A 51 17.66 2.72 -2.30
N HIS A 52 18.81 2.32 -2.85
CA HIS A 52 18.92 1.25 -3.84
C HIS A 52 19.13 -0.15 -3.22
N TYR A 53 18.80 -0.30 -1.95
CA TYR A 53 18.78 -1.58 -1.23
C TYR A 53 17.39 -1.91 -0.72
N VAL A 54 17.16 -3.18 -0.47
CA VAL A 54 16.00 -3.62 0.33
C VAL A 54 16.38 -3.52 1.81
N TYR A 55 15.53 -2.89 2.61
CA TYR A 55 15.70 -2.78 4.06
C TYR A 55 14.65 -3.64 4.78
N SER A 56 14.78 -3.81 6.09
CA SER A 56 13.71 -4.35 6.94
C SER A 56 13.09 -3.25 7.79
N CYS A 57 11.83 -3.42 8.18
CA CYS A 57 11.20 -2.60 9.19
C CYS A 57 11.95 -2.75 10.51
N ALA A 58 12.18 -1.65 11.24
CA ALA A 58 12.91 -1.68 12.50
C ALA A 58 12.11 -2.36 13.62
N GLN A 59 10.79 -2.20 13.65
CA GLN A 59 9.92 -2.85 14.64
C GLN A 59 9.58 -4.30 14.29
N ASP A 60 9.55 -4.67 13.01
CA ASP A 60 9.23 -6.04 12.58
C ASP A 60 10.08 -6.47 11.38
N SER A 61 11.12 -7.23 11.64
CA SER A 61 12.06 -7.71 10.61
C SER A 61 11.44 -8.67 9.58
N ARG A 62 10.20 -9.14 9.80
CA ARG A 62 9.45 -9.96 8.81
C ARG A 62 9.03 -9.15 7.58
N LEU A 63 8.96 -7.82 7.70
CA LEU A 63 8.55 -6.91 6.63
C LEU A 63 9.78 -6.27 5.98
N SER A 64 9.86 -6.42 4.66
CA SER A 64 10.89 -5.77 3.84
C SER A 64 10.39 -4.43 3.30
N LEU A 65 11.27 -3.44 3.22
CA LEU A 65 11.01 -2.11 2.71
C LEU A 65 11.66 -1.97 1.33
N ILE A 66 10.86 -1.60 0.31
CA ILE A 66 11.33 -1.24 -1.02
C ILE A 66 11.21 0.27 -1.13
N LEU A 67 12.34 0.95 -1.29
CA LEU A 67 12.38 2.40 -1.23
C LEU A 67 12.20 3.02 -2.62
N ARG A 68 11.45 4.12 -2.66
CA ARG A 68 11.37 4.98 -3.83
C ARG A 68 12.64 5.79 -3.97
N ASP A 69 13.30 5.75 -5.12
CA ASP A 69 14.24 6.79 -5.48
C ASP A 69 13.44 8.03 -5.92
N TYR A 70 13.37 9.01 -5.01
CA TYR A 70 12.58 10.21 -5.27
C TYR A 70 13.20 11.08 -6.37
N LYS A 71 14.53 11.10 -6.51
CA LYS A 71 15.20 11.92 -7.54
C LYS A 71 14.85 11.41 -8.93
N LEU A 72 15.14 10.13 -9.20
CA LEU A 72 14.86 9.50 -10.48
C LEU A 72 13.37 9.45 -10.80
N SER A 73 12.52 9.26 -9.79
CA SER A 73 11.06 9.27 -9.98
C SER A 73 10.52 10.68 -10.28
N ASP A 74 11.02 11.71 -9.60
CA ASP A 74 10.61 13.09 -9.78
C ASP A 74 11.17 13.68 -11.08
N ASP A 75 12.29 13.20 -11.59
CA ASP A 75 12.80 13.55 -12.91
C ASP A 75 11.77 13.24 -14.00
N ILE A 76 11.10 12.09 -13.89
CA ILE A 76 10.05 11.70 -14.84
C ILE A 76 8.73 12.41 -14.52
N SER A 77 8.31 12.41 -13.26
CA SER A 77 6.96 12.85 -12.88
C SER A 77 6.82 14.38 -12.85
N LEU A 78 7.86 15.12 -12.48
CA LEU A 78 7.81 16.55 -12.24
C LEU A 78 8.63 17.35 -13.23
N ARG A 79 9.89 16.95 -13.48
CA ARG A 79 10.85 17.74 -14.23
C ARG A 79 10.91 17.42 -15.74
N PHE A 80 10.23 16.36 -16.20
CA PHE A 80 10.35 15.84 -17.56
C PHE A 80 10.15 16.90 -18.65
N ASN A 81 9.20 17.81 -18.48
CA ASN A 81 8.88 18.89 -19.44
C ASN A 81 9.33 20.28 -18.97
N ASP A 82 10.20 20.35 -17.97
CA ASP A 82 10.72 21.61 -17.46
C ASP A 82 11.95 22.04 -18.28
N ALA A 83 11.75 22.97 -19.21
CA ALA A 83 12.84 23.52 -20.05
C ALA A 83 13.89 24.31 -19.26
N SER A 84 13.61 24.70 -18.00
CA SER A 84 14.58 25.38 -17.14
C SER A 84 15.50 24.40 -16.39
N TRP A 85 15.14 23.12 -16.37
CA TRP A 85 15.94 22.09 -15.71
C TRP A 85 17.22 21.80 -16.52
N ALA A 86 18.37 21.76 -15.82
CA ALA A 86 19.68 21.59 -16.45
C ALA A 86 19.83 20.31 -17.29
N GLU A 87 19.05 19.28 -16.94
CA GLU A 87 19.10 17.98 -17.63
C GLU A 87 18.05 17.83 -18.73
N TYR A 88 17.28 18.92 -19.01
CA TYR A 88 16.30 18.95 -20.11
C TYR A 88 17.00 18.95 -21.49
N PRO A 89 16.51 18.21 -22.50
CA PRO A 89 15.42 17.22 -22.41
C PRO A 89 15.89 15.90 -21.79
N LEU A 90 15.00 15.27 -21.03
CA LEU A 90 15.29 13.96 -20.47
C LEU A 90 15.08 12.86 -21.51
N MET A 91 16.17 12.24 -21.95
CA MET A 91 16.15 11.12 -22.88
C MET A 91 16.26 9.79 -22.13
N ALA A 92 15.68 8.72 -22.69
CA ALA A 92 15.63 7.41 -22.03
C ALA A 92 17.02 6.76 -21.83
N ASP A 93 17.91 6.89 -22.78
CA ASP A 93 19.31 6.44 -22.68
C ASP A 93 20.10 7.18 -21.61
N LYS A 94 19.94 8.50 -21.53
CA LYS A 94 20.54 9.34 -20.51
C LYS A 94 20.08 8.93 -19.09
N TRP A 95 18.77 8.76 -18.90
CA TRP A 95 18.18 8.37 -17.61
C TRP A 95 18.60 6.96 -17.18
N LEU A 96 18.59 6.00 -18.13
CA LEU A 96 19.11 4.65 -17.89
C LEU A 96 20.62 4.64 -17.63
N GLY A 97 21.37 5.54 -18.26
CA GLY A 97 22.79 5.74 -18.04
C GLY A 97 23.09 6.13 -16.57
N TRP A 98 22.24 6.96 -15.95
CA TRP A 98 22.38 7.28 -14.52
C TRP A 98 22.19 6.04 -13.65
N ILE A 99 21.21 5.18 -13.97
CA ILE A 99 20.99 3.93 -13.24
C ILE A 99 22.16 2.96 -13.44
N SER A 100 22.68 2.84 -14.66
CA SER A 100 23.83 1.97 -14.95
C SER A 100 25.13 2.43 -14.26
N SER A 101 25.23 3.70 -13.89
CA SER A 101 26.40 4.26 -13.21
C SER A 101 26.32 4.19 -11.68
N LEU A 102 25.29 3.56 -11.13
CA LEU A 102 25.19 3.36 -9.68
C LEU A 102 26.33 2.46 -9.17
N PRO A 103 26.75 2.64 -7.90
CA PRO A 103 27.78 1.80 -7.30
C PRO A 103 27.43 0.31 -7.32
N GLU A 104 28.45 -0.54 -7.41
CA GLU A 104 28.28 -1.98 -7.34
C GLU A 104 27.59 -2.39 -6.03
N GLY A 105 26.58 -3.27 -6.15
CA GLY A 105 25.75 -3.71 -5.02
C GLY A 105 24.48 -2.88 -4.79
N GLU A 106 24.36 -1.70 -5.41
CA GLU A 106 23.13 -0.90 -5.40
C GLU A 106 22.17 -1.37 -6.51
N ASP A 107 21.58 -2.55 -6.31
CA ASP A 107 20.93 -3.33 -7.37
C ASP A 107 19.42 -3.07 -7.52
N VAL A 108 18.79 -2.33 -6.60
CA VAL A 108 17.33 -2.18 -6.55
C VAL A 108 16.94 -0.71 -6.64
N VAL A 109 16.44 -0.30 -7.79
CA VAL A 109 15.96 1.08 -8.01
C VAL A 109 14.44 1.11 -8.02
N GLY A 110 13.84 1.73 -7.01
CA GLY A 110 12.39 1.86 -6.89
C GLY A 110 11.88 3.12 -7.59
N ILE A 111 11.29 2.97 -8.77
CA ILE A 111 10.64 4.07 -9.48
C ILE A 111 9.14 4.03 -9.20
N MET A 112 8.64 5.07 -8.54
CA MET A 112 7.24 5.16 -8.13
C MET A 112 6.72 6.56 -8.42
N MET A 113 5.61 6.64 -9.15
CA MET A 113 4.96 7.89 -9.53
C MET A 113 3.43 7.75 -9.54
N GLU A 114 2.75 8.87 -9.56
CA GLU A 114 1.31 8.90 -9.78
C GLU A 114 0.99 8.72 -11.27
N LEU A 115 -0.11 8.06 -11.58
CA LEU A 115 -0.55 7.90 -12.97
C LEU A 115 -0.88 9.25 -13.62
N SER A 116 -1.30 10.23 -12.82
CA SER A 116 -1.51 11.63 -13.24
C SER A 116 -0.26 12.30 -13.83
N ALA A 117 0.93 11.80 -13.54
CA ALA A 117 2.14 12.24 -14.25
C ALA A 117 2.03 12.04 -15.76
N LEU A 118 1.24 11.06 -16.22
CA LEU A 118 1.10 10.71 -17.62
C LEU A 118 -0.13 11.38 -18.24
N GLY A 119 0.05 12.54 -18.81
CA GLY A 119 -0.99 13.28 -19.54
C GLY A 119 -1.60 14.46 -18.77
N PHE A 120 -1.50 14.50 -17.43
CA PHE A 120 -1.97 15.63 -16.64
C PHE A 120 -0.80 16.56 -16.24
N TYR A 121 0.20 16.08 -15.48
CA TYR A 121 1.38 16.89 -15.16
C TYR A 121 2.34 17.00 -16.35
N GLN A 122 2.57 15.89 -17.03
CA GLN A 122 3.34 15.85 -18.26
C GLN A 122 2.38 15.68 -19.44
N PRO A 123 2.13 16.74 -20.23
CA PRO A 123 1.21 16.65 -21.37
C PRO A 123 1.72 15.63 -22.40
N LEU A 124 0.83 15.04 -23.18
CA LEU A 124 1.20 14.05 -24.19
C LEU A 124 2.16 14.65 -25.24
N SER A 125 2.08 15.96 -25.50
CA SER A 125 3.00 16.69 -26.36
C SER A 125 4.45 16.74 -25.86
N SER A 126 4.71 16.37 -24.59
CA SER A 126 6.06 16.28 -24.03
C SER A 126 6.80 15.00 -24.48
N HIS A 127 6.13 14.11 -25.21
CA HIS A 127 6.68 12.81 -25.63
C HIS A 127 7.01 11.85 -24.45
N ILE A 128 6.41 12.05 -23.27
CA ILE A 128 6.64 11.19 -22.11
C ILE A 128 6.28 9.71 -22.39
N LEU A 129 5.27 9.45 -23.21
CA LEU A 129 4.92 8.07 -23.59
C LEU A 129 5.96 7.43 -24.49
N ASP A 130 6.64 8.20 -25.35
CA ASP A 130 7.70 7.70 -26.21
C ASP A 130 8.95 7.40 -25.37
N PHE A 131 9.26 8.25 -24.39
CA PHE A 131 10.27 7.98 -23.38
C PHE A 131 10.00 6.65 -22.66
N LEU A 132 8.79 6.45 -22.13
CA LEU A 132 8.43 5.22 -21.42
C LEU A 132 8.46 3.97 -22.30
N ARG A 133 8.13 4.09 -23.62
CA ARG A 133 8.24 2.98 -24.57
C ARG A 133 9.68 2.62 -24.87
N ALA A 134 10.58 3.59 -24.88
CA ALA A 134 12.00 3.37 -25.13
C ALA A 134 12.71 2.68 -23.96
N LEU A 135 12.29 2.94 -22.70
CA LEU A 135 12.95 2.39 -21.52
C LEU A 135 13.14 0.86 -21.55
N PRO A 136 12.12 0.02 -21.79
CA PRO A 136 12.30 -1.44 -21.75
C PRO A 136 13.15 -1.96 -22.93
N VAL A 137 13.25 -1.20 -24.02
CA VAL A 137 14.06 -1.57 -25.16
C VAL A 137 15.54 -1.32 -24.85
N LEU A 138 15.88 -0.11 -24.43
CA LEU A 138 17.25 0.30 -24.12
C LEU A 138 17.81 -0.36 -22.85
N ALA A 139 16.97 -0.64 -21.88
CA ALA A 139 17.37 -1.29 -20.64
C ALA A 139 18.05 -2.65 -20.84
N LYS A 140 17.65 -3.41 -21.87
CA LYS A 140 18.25 -4.71 -22.20
C LYS A 140 19.75 -4.58 -22.54
N ASP A 141 20.11 -3.54 -23.29
CA ASP A 141 21.48 -3.32 -23.73
C ASP A 141 22.37 -2.82 -22.56
N MET A 142 21.75 -2.30 -21.50
CA MET A 142 22.40 -1.78 -20.30
C MET A 142 22.36 -2.75 -19.11
N ASN A 143 21.95 -4.01 -19.32
CA ASN A 143 21.80 -5.03 -18.27
C ASN A 143 20.85 -4.59 -17.12
N ILE A 144 19.86 -3.76 -17.43
CA ILE A 144 18.83 -3.33 -16.48
C ILE A 144 17.57 -4.17 -16.72
N GLN A 145 17.01 -4.72 -15.65
CA GLN A 145 15.81 -5.56 -15.69
C GLN A 145 14.67 -4.88 -14.94
N PHE A 146 13.49 -4.83 -15.55
CA PHE A 146 12.27 -4.47 -14.85
C PHE A 146 11.77 -5.66 -14.04
N ALA A 147 11.39 -5.41 -12.80
CA ALA A 147 10.90 -6.44 -11.89
C ALA A 147 9.70 -5.94 -11.09
N THR A 148 8.81 -6.86 -10.75
CA THR A 148 7.74 -6.58 -9.80
C THR A 148 8.28 -6.53 -8.38
N PRO A 149 7.62 -5.82 -7.44
CA PRO A 149 8.04 -5.82 -6.03
C PRO A 149 8.14 -7.22 -5.42
N THR A 150 7.29 -8.16 -5.86
CA THR A 150 7.35 -9.55 -5.37
C THR A 150 8.61 -10.28 -5.85
N GLU A 151 9.05 -10.04 -7.07
CA GLU A 151 10.30 -10.60 -7.61
C GLU A 151 11.52 -10.02 -6.90
N ILE A 152 11.49 -8.72 -6.58
CA ILE A 152 12.55 -8.08 -5.78
C ILE A 152 12.68 -8.76 -4.42
N LEU A 153 11.57 -8.97 -3.70
CA LEU A 153 11.59 -9.65 -2.39
C LEU A 153 12.01 -11.13 -2.47
N ALA A 154 11.83 -11.77 -3.62
CA ALA A 154 12.31 -13.15 -3.81
C ALA A 154 13.83 -13.21 -4.07
N LYS A 155 14.39 -12.19 -4.71
CA LYS A 155 15.79 -12.13 -5.12
C LYS A 155 16.70 -11.48 -4.07
N TYR A 156 16.25 -10.38 -3.45
CA TYR A 156 17.07 -9.58 -2.56
C TYR A 156 16.59 -9.70 -1.11
N LYS A 157 17.54 -9.87 -0.20
CA LYS A 157 17.28 -9.86 1.24
C LYS A 157 17.56 -8.46 1.80
N PRO A 158 16.89 -8.07 2.90
CA PRO A 158 17.19 -6.82 3.58
C PRO A 158 18.66 -6.75 4.01
N VAL A 159 19.31 -5.62 3.72
CA VAL A 159 20.70 -5.35 4.15
C VAL A 159 20.78 -4.94 5.63
N GLY A 160 19.66 -4.55 6.23
CA GLY A 160 19.56 -4.17 7.63
C GLY A 160 18.26 -3.42 7.91
N PRO A 161 18.02 -3.03 9.17
CA PRO A 161 16.85 -2.26 9.53
C PRO A 161 16.98 -0.80 9.09
N LEU A 162 15.85 -0.24 8.67
CA LEU A 162 15.67 1.20 8.46
C LEU A 162 14.67 1.71 9.49
N GLU A 163 15.10 2.59 10.37
CA GLU A 163 14.25 3.17 11.39
C GLU A 163 13.52 4.40 10.85
N VAL A 164 12.19 4.40 10.97
CA VAL A 164 11.32 5.49 10.55
C VAL A 164 10.30 5.78 11.65
N ILE A 165 10.70 6.67 12.58
CA ILE A 165 9.92 7.00 13.77
C ILE A 165 8.72 7.88 13.39
N TYR A 166 8.97 8.93 12.59
CA TYR A 166 7.94 9.86 12.14
C TYR A 166 7.46 9.52 10.74
N PRO A 167 6.14 9.67 10.46
CA PRO A 167 5.60 9.32 9.16
C PRO A 167 6.26 10.08 8.00
N VAL A 168 6.71 9.33 7.00
CA VAL A 168 7.17 9.85 5.71
C VAL A 168 6.08 9.72 4.64
N SER A 169 6.16 10.52 3.59
CA SER A 169 5.25 10.53 2.45
C SER A 169 5.99 11.07 1.22
N TRP A 170 5.47 10.85 0.03
CA TRP A 170 6.04 11.42 -1.21
C TRP A 170 5.47 12.80 -1.61
N ASN A 171 4.54 13.36 -0.81
CA ASN A 171 3.63 14.44 -1.26
C ASN A 171 4.27 15.81 -1.46
N ASP A 172 5.34 16.12 -0.79
CA ASP A 172 5.99 17.44 -0.87
C ASP A 172 7.52 17.32 -0.74
N GLU A 173 8.20 18.46 -0.70
CA GLU A 173 9.66 18.48 -0.61
C GLU A 173 10.19 18.01 0.75
N GLU A 174 9.43 18.20 1.82
CA GLU A 174 9.77 17.72 3.17
C GLU A 174 9.67 16.22 3.31
N ARG A 175 8.94 15.54 2.40
CA ARG A 175 8.73 14.09 2.42
C ARG A 175 8.13 13.58 3.73
N ASP A 176 7.21 14.35 4.30
CA ASP A 176 6.47 14.02 5.51
C ASP A 176 4.95 14.12 5.29
N THR A 177 4.17 14.14 6.37
CA THR A 177 2.71 14.26 6.30
C THR A 177 2.20 15.70 6.44
N SER A 178 3.06 16.70 6.45
CA SER A 178 2.68 18.10 6.70
C SER A 178 1.84 18.73 5.57
N SER A 179 1.87 18.17 4.37
CA SER A 179 0.93 18.55 3.30
C SER A 179 -0.53 18.18 3.60
N MET A 180 -0.75 17.22 4.51
CA MET A 180 -2.07 16.71 4.88
C MET A 180 -2.48 17.07 6.32
N LEU A 181 -1.53 17.22 7.22
CA LEU A 181 -1.76 17.43 8.66
C LEU A 181 -0.94 18.60 9.24
N GLY A 182 -0.36 19.46 8.38
CA GLY A 182 0.59 20.49 8.80
C GLY A 182 -0.05 21.74 9.38
N ASN A 183 -1.25 22.14 8.96
CA ASN A 183 -1.89 23.37 9.43
C ASN A 183 -3.04 23.13 10.42
N GLY A 184 -3.57 24.21 11.00
CA GLY A 184 -4.64 24.15 12.01
C GLY A 184 -5.93 23.58 11.47
N MET A 185 -6.33 23.95 10.24
CA MET A 185 -7.56 23.48 9.59
C MET A 185 -7.53 21.96 9.40
N GLN A 186 -6.41 21.44 8.88
CA GLN A 186 -6.22 20.01 8.66
C GLN A 186 -6.28 19.23 9.97
N ARG A 187 -5.60 19.71 11.02
CA ARG A 187 -5.60 19.05 12.33
C ARG A 187 -6.97 19.10 13.00
N GLU A 188 -7.70 20.21 12.88
CA GLU A 188 -9.07 20.32 13.41
C GLU A 188 -10.01 19.33 12.73
N ALA A 189 -9.96 19.26 11.40
CA ALA A 189 -10.77 18.35 10.61
C ALA A 189 -10.43 16.88 10.97
N PHE A 190 -9.15 16.55 11.07
CA PHE A 190 -8.67 15.23 11.45
C PHE A 190 -9.13 14.82 12.86
N ASN A 191 -8.91 15.68 13.84
CA ASN A 191 -9.29 15.38 15.23
C ASN A 191 -10.80 15.19 15.40
N LYS A 192 -11.63 15.94 14.66
CA LYS A 192 -13.08 15.75 14.68
C LYS A 192 -13.52 14.47 13.97
N LEU A 193 -12.85 14.10 12.88
CA LEU A 193 -13.15 12.86 12.15
C LEU A 193 -12.82 11.63 12.99
N TYR A 194 -11.70 11.67 13.71
CA TYR A 194 -11.16 10.55 14.51
C TYR A 194 -11.38 10.74 16.02
N ASP A 195 -12.41 11.48 16.41
CA ASP A 195 -12.84 11.49 17.82
C ASP A 195 -13.19 10.08 18.27
N GLU A 196 -12.56 9.61 19.36
CA GLU A 196 -12.66 8.23 19.82
C GLU A 196 -14.10 7.77 20.07
N ASN A 197 -14.95 8.66 20.63
CA ASN A 197 -16.36 8.36 20.89
C ASN A 197 -17.13 8.20 19.57
N ILE A 198 -16.80 8.99 18.56
CA ILE A 198 -17.44 8.94 17.24
C ILE A 198 -16.99 7.69 16.49
N VAL A 199 -15.69 7.40 16.46
CA VAL A 199 -15.14 6.21 15.80
C VAL A 199 -15.73 4.93 16.38
N GLY A 200 -15.82 4.82 17.71
CA GLY A 200 -16.46 3.67 18.37
C GLY A 200 -17.91 3.46 17.92
N ARG A 201 -18.70 4.55 17.81
CA ARG A 201 -20.10 4.50 17.34
C ARG A 201 -20.19 4.09 15.86
N ILE A 202 -19.29 4.60 15.00
CA ILE A 202 -19.24 4.25 13.56
C ILE A 202 -18.93 2.77 13.39
N LEU A 203 -17.92 2.25 14.10
CA LEU A 203 -17.53 0.85 14.03
C LEU A 203 -18.62 -0.10 14.56
N ALA A 204 -19.35 0.32 15.59
CA ALA A 204 -20.49 -0.43 16.13
C ALA A 204 -21.74 -0.34 15.23
N SER A 205 -21.82 0.66 14.34
CA SER A 205 -22.96 0.86 13.44
C SER A 205 -23.03 -0.25 12.39
N ARG A 206 -24.23 -0.82 12.22
CA ARG A 206 -24.55 -1.72 11.09
C ARG A 206 -25.08 -0.98 9.87
N ASP A 207 -25.22 0.35 9.94
CA ASP A 207 -25.65 1.15 8.81
C ASP A 207 -24.52 1.29 7.77
N ARG A 208 -24.70 0.61 6.66
CA ARG A 208 -23.75 0.63 5.55
C ARG A 208 -23.51 2.03 4.98
N ARG A 209 -24.50 2.93 5.09
CA ARG A 209 -24.36 4.31 4.60
C ARG A 209 -23.40 5.10 5.48
N ILE A 210 -23.51 4.94 6.81
CA ILE A 210 -22.59 5.58 7.76
C ILE A 210 -21.15 5.11 7.50
N GLN A 211 -20.93 3.81 7.34
CA GLN A 211 -19.60 3.28 7.05
C GLN A 211 -19.05 3.79 5.71
N GLN A 212 -19.88 3.84 4.66
CA GLN A 212 -19.45 4.35 3.36
C GLN A 212 -19.14 5.86 3.37
N ASP A 213 -19.92 6.65 4.09
CA ASP A 213 -19.69 8.09 4.21
C ASP A 213 -18.40 8.36 5.02
N TRP A 214 -18.17 7.58 6.10
CA TRP A 214 -16.92 7.67 6.86
C TRP A 214 -15.70 7.28 6.02
N ASP A 215 -15.79 6.19 5.24
CA ASP A 215 -14.72 5.80 4.30
C ASP A 215 -14.36 6.93 3.33
N ARG A 216 -15.36 7.66 2.82
CA ARG A 216 -15.14 8.80 1.92
C ARG A 216 -14.53 10.01 2.60
N LEU A 217 -14.95 10.30 3.86
CA LEU A 217 -14.40 11.40 4.64
C LEU A 217 -12.94 11.19 5.01
N GLN A 218 -12.46 9.95 5.09
CA GLN A 218 -11.08 9.59 5.37
C GLN A 218 -10.13 9.76 4.17
N ALA A 219 -10.63 10.08 2.97
CA ALA A 219 -9.78 10.24 1.80
C ALA A 219 -8.74 11.36 2.03
N THR A 220 -7.47 11.07 1.81
CA THR A 220 -6.35 12.00 2.04
C THR A 220 -6.46 13.28 1.23
N ASP A 221 -7.13 13.24 0.07
CA ASP A 221 -7.35 14.42 -0.78
C ASP A 221 -8.18 15.49 -0.07
N ASN A 222 -9.13 15.11 0.79
CA ASN A 222 -9.90 16.06 1.58
C ASN A 222 -8.99 16.96 2.43
N PHE A 223 -7.93 16.39 3.01
CA PHE A 223 -6.95 17.12 3.82
C PHE A 223 -5.95 17.88 2.94
N ARG A 224 -5.54 17.30 1.80
CA ARG A 224 -4.64 17.96 0.85
C ARG A 224 -5.22 19.26 0.29
N PHE A 225 -6.52 19.33 0.02
CA PHE A 225 -7.17 20.54 -0.48
C PHE A 225 -7.12 21.71 0.51
N MET A 226 -6.95 21.41 1.80
CA MET A 226 -6.80 22.43 2.88
C MET A 226 -5.35 22.87 3.09
N THR A 227 -4.38 22.39 2.29
CA THR A 227 -2.97 22.72 2.48
C THR A 227 -2.69 24.16 2.13
N THR A 228 -1.90 24.83 2.98
CA THR A 228 -1.35 26.17 2.71
C THR A 228 0.02 26.10 2.04
N LYS A 229 0.58 24.88 1.86
CA LYS A 229 1.86 24.66 1.21
C LYS A 229 1.76 24.79 -0.31
N ASN A 230 2.76 25.40 -0.90
CA ASN A 230 2.89 25.49 -2.36
C ASN A 230 3.75 24.31 -2.83
N ASN A 231 3.13 23.26 -3.34
CA ASN A 231 3.78 21.99 -3.64
C ASN A 231 4.55 21.96 -4.98
N GLY A 232 4.89 23.11 -5.56
CA GLY A 232 5.58 23.14 -6.86
C GLY A 232 4.77 22.60 -8.06
N MET A 233 3.70 21.86 -7.80
CA MET A 233 2.78 21.27 -8.79
C MET A 233 1.58 22.14 -9.11
N GLY A 234 1.62 23.43 -8.80
CA GLY A 234 0.46 24.30 -8.80
C GLY A 234 -0.41 24.09 -7.55
N SER A 235 -1.31 25.02 -7.26
CA SER A 235 -2.25 24.89 -6.15
C SER A 235 -3.20 23.73 -6.41
N ASN A 236 -2.89 22.55 -5.88
CA ASN A 236 -3.74 21.35 -6.04
C ASN A 236 -4.93 21.42 -5.07
N ARG A 237 -5.69 22.48 -5.19
CA ARG A 237 -6.91 22.75 -4.38
C ARG A 237 -8.14 22.04 -4.94
N GLY A 238 -7.96 21.23 -5.98
CA GLY A 238 -9.06 20.56 -6.66
C GLY A 238 -10.03 21.57 -7.29
N ILE A 239 -11.30 21.50 -6.86
CA ILE A 239 -12.39 22.38 -7.33
C ILE A 239 -12.58 23.62 -6.45
N TYR A 240 -11.75 23.82 -5.43
CA TYR A 240 -11.90 24.91 -4.46
C TYR A 240 -11.08 26.14 -4.83
N ASP A 241 -11.64 27.31 -4.60
CA ASP A 241 -10.96 28.58 -4.86
C ASP A 241 -9.87 28.87 -3.81
N SER A 242 -10.07 28.37 -2.58
CA SER A 242 -9.11 28.52 -1.48
C SER A 242 -9.06 27.29 -0.58
N GLU A 243 -8.00 27.17 0.21
CA GLU A 243 -7.87 26.17 1.27
C GLU A 243 -8.93 26.33 2.35
N TYR A 244 -9.38 27.54 2.59
CA TYR A 244 -10.45 27.83 3.54
C TYR A 244 -11.82 27.37 3.01
N ASP A 245 -12.08 27.50 1.72
CA ASP A 245 -13.32 26.98 1.11
C ASP A 245 -13.35 25.46 1.18
N ALA A 246 -12.21 24.81 0.93
CA ALA A 246 -12.09 23.37 1.09
C ALA A 246 -12.37 22.93 2.54
N PHE A 247 -11.79 23.64 3.51
CA PHE A 247 -12.01 23.37 4.94
C PHE A 247 -13.47 23.57 5.32
N THR A 248 -14.07 24.71 4.94
CA THR A 248 -15.46 25.03 5.29
C THR A 248 -16.43 24.01 4.70
N ASN A 249 -16.24 23.63 3.44
CA ASN A 249 -17.08 22.62 2.80
C ASN A 249 -16.93 21.25 3.46
N TYR A 250 -15.69 20.84 3.74
CA TYR A 250 -15.44 19.59 4.44
C TYR A 250 -16.06 19.56 5.83
N MET A 251 -15.91 20.65 6.61
CA MET A 251 -16.47 20.75 7.96
C MET A 251 -18.00 20.76 7.97
N ASN A 252 -18.65 21.33 6.95
CA ASN A 252 -20.09 21.27 6.80
C ASN A 252 -20.57 19.83 6.56
N ILE A 253 -19.90 19.11 5.66
CA ILE A 253 -20.22 17.68 5.38
C ILE A 253 -19.94 16.82 6.61
N LEU A 254 -18.79 17.03 7.26
CA LEU A 254 -18.41 16.31 8.47
C LEU A 254 -19.42 16.60 9.61
N GLY A 255 -19.84 17.87 9.77
CA GLY A 255 -20.83 18.27 10.78
C GLY A 255 -22.16 17.57 10.59
N ASP A 256 -22.68 17.49 9.36
CA ASP A 256 -23.89 16.73 9.05
C ASP A 256 -23.70 15.23 9.35
N PHE A 257 -22.56 14.67 8.93
CA PHE A 257 -22.24 13.27 9.21
C PHE A 257 -22.19 12.98 10.71
N LEU A 258 -21.47 13.78 11.49
CA LEU A 258 -21.36 13.63 12.94
C LEU A 258 -22.72 13.77 13.63
N LYS A 259 -23.57 14.67 13.16
CA LYS A 259 -24.95 14.78 13.66
C LYS A 259 -25.74 13.51 13.41
N ARG A 260 -25.70 12.96 12.20
CA ARG A 260 -26.36 11.68 11.88
C ARG A 260 -25.86 10.53 12.75
N VAL A 261 -24.54 10.44 12.98
CA VAL A 261 -23.96 9.45 13.89
C VAL A 261 -24.44 9.66 15.32
N LYS A 262 -24.51 10.91 15.79
CA LYS A 262 -25.00 11.23 17.13
C LYS A 262 -26.47 10.90 17.30
N ASP A 263 -27.32 11.24 16.33
CA ASP A 263 -28.76 11.01 16.36
C ASP A 263 -29.12 9.51 16.35
N MET A 264 -28.23 8.65 15.85
CA MET A 264 -28.41 7.19 15.91
C MET A 264 -28.23 6.60 17.32
N PHE A 265 -27.55 7.33 18.20
CA PHE A 265 -27.25 6.93 19.56
C PHE A 265 -27.76 8.03 20.49
N SER A 266 -28.98 7.90 21.01
CA SER A 266 -29.56 8.93 21.88
C SER A 266 -28.79 9.10 23.22
N ASP A 267 -28.65 10.34 23.68
CA ASP A 267 -27.83 10.70 24.86
C ASP A 267 -28.56 10.46 26.22
N THR A 268 -29.53 9.54 26.32
CA THR A 268 -30.24 9.26 27.58
C THR A 268 -29.53 8.18 28.40
N VAL A 269 -29.80 8.15 29.72
CA VAL A 269 -29.15 7.28 30.73
C VAL A 269 -29.28 5.77 30.45
N GLU A 270 -30.18 5.35 29.55
CA GLU A 270 -30.22 3.99 28.99
C GLU A 270 -29.02 3.64 28.13
N ASN A 271 -28.16 4.62 27.85
CA ASN A 271 -27.04 4.48 26.97
C ASN A 271 -25.80 3.78 27.54
N ASP A 272 -25.60 3.80 28.86
CA ASP A 272 -24.42 3.12 29.44
C ASP A 272 -24.59 1.59 29.35
N GLU A 273 -25.81 1.09 29.48
CA GLU A 273 -26.13 -0.32 29.24
C GLU A 273 -26.05 -0.64 27.74
N LEU A 274 -26.55 0.25 26.88
CA LEU A 274 -26.48 0.09 25.43
C LEU A 274 -25.03 0.16 24.93
N ASN A 275 -24.22 1.09 25.41
CA ASN A 275 -22.80 1.20 25.10
C ASN A 275 -21.99 -0.02 25.60
N SER A 276 -22.34 -0.54 26.77
CA SER A 276 -21.78 -1.79 27.32
C SER A 276 -22.14 -2.97 26.41
N LEU A 277 -23.40 -3.07 25.95
CA LEU A 277 -23.86 -4.09 25.03
C LEU A 277 -23.19 -3.97 23.64
N TYR A 278 -23.03 -2.76 23.13
CA TYR A 278 -22.29 -2.55 21.86
C TYR A 278 -20.82 -2.93 21.96
N THR A 279 -20.17 -2.62 23.10
CA THR A 279 -18.79 -3.06 23.37
C THR A 279 -18.70 -4.58 23.46
N GLN A 280 -19.66 -5.23 24.09
CA GLN A 280 -19.73 -6.70 24.14
C GLN A 280 -19.95 -7.31 22.74
N ILE A 281 -20.84 -6.72 21.93
CA ILE A 281 -21.08 -7.17 20.55
C ILE A 281 -19.81 -7.01 19.72
N ALA A 282 -19.10 -5.88 19.82
CA ALA A 282 -17.84 -5.66 19.10
C ALA A 282 -16.76 -6.68 19.49
N ASN A 283 -16.62 -6.96 20.79
CA ASN A 283 -15.70 -7.98 21.28
C ASN A 283 -16.08 -9.38 20.80
N MET A 284 -17.39 -9.71 20.77
CA MET A 284 -17.88 -10.99 20.26
C MET A 284 -17.68 -11.12 18.75
N ASP A 285 -17.84 -10.06 17.98
CA ASP A 285 -17.56 -10.05 16.53
C ASP A 285 -16.05 -10.23 16.24
N GLU A 286 -15.18 -9.66 17.07
CA GLU A 286 -13.73 -9.89 17.00
C GLU A 286 -13.36 -11.33 17.32
N GLU A 287 -13.95 -11.91 18.38
CA GLU A 287 -13.79 -13.33 18.72
C GLU A 287 -14.32 -14.25 17.61
N LEU A 288 -15.45 -13.92 17.00
CA LEU A 288 -15.99 -14.64 15.85
C LEU A 288 -15.04 -14.60 14.65
N ASN A 289 -14.47 -13.45 14.33
CA ASN A 289 -13.50 -13.30 13.27
C ASN A 289 -12.24 -14.13 13.53
N VAL A 290 -11.75 -14.16 14.76
CA VAL A 290 -10.61 -15.02 15.17
C VAL A 290 -10.96 -16.49 14.98
N LYS A 291 -12.12 -16.93 15.43
CA LYS A 291 -12.59 -18.33 15.29
C LYS A 291 -12.83 -18.71 13.83
N GLU A 292 -13.42 -17.83 13.01
CA GLU A 292 -13.58 -18.07 11.58
C GLU A 292 -12.24 -18.22 10.85
N ASN A 293 -11.23 -17.42 11.23
CA ASN A 293 -9.88 -17.56 10.71
C ASN A 293 -9.24 -18.89 11.14
N GLU A 294 -9.47 -19.32 12.36
CA GLU A 294 -9.00 -20.61 12.87
C GLU A 294 -9.69 -21.78 12.16
N ILE A 295 -11.00 -21.71 11.99
CA ILE A 295 -11.78 -22.70 11.21
C ILE A 295 -11.27 -22.76 9.77
N SER A 296 -10.97 -21.63 9.16
CA SER A 296 -10.41 -21.58 7.80
C SER A 296 -9.04 -22.24 7.73
N ARG A 297 -8.19 -22.02 8.75
CA ARG A 297 -6.87 -22.68 8.87
C ARG A 297 -7.01 -24.20 9.07
N LEU A 298 -7.92 -24.62 9.93
CA LEU A 298 -8.18 -26.03 10.20
C LEU A 298 -8.75 -26.74 8.98
N ARG A 299 -9.68 -26.13 8.25
CA ARG A 299 -10.21 -26.67 6.99
C ARG A 299 -9.12 -26.80 5.91
N ALA A 300 -8.22 -25.82 5.82
CA ALA A 300 -7.08 -25.90 4.90
C ALA A 300 -6.08 -27.04 5.28
N ARG A 301 -5.91 -27.29 6.60
CA ARG A 301 -5.11 -28.43 7.08
C ARG A 301 -5.78 -29.76 6.79
N LEU A 302 -7.07 -29.90 7.07
CA LEU A 302 -7.85 -31.11 6.75
C LEU A 302 -7.75 -31.42 5.25
N LYS A 303 -8.00 -30.47 4.39
CA LYS A 303 -7.89 -30.68 2.93
C LYS A 303 -6.48 -31.13 2.51
N LYS A 304 -5.46 -30.74 3.26
CA LYS A 304 -4.08 -31.17 3.01
C LYS A 304 -3.81 -32.60 3.48
N TYR A 305 -4.48 -33.04 4.56
CA TYR A 305 -4.45 -34.44 5.02
C TYR A 305 -5.22 -35.35 4.07
N ASP A 306 -6.43 -34.96 3.64
CA ASP A 306 -7.24 -35.73 2.67
C ASP A 306 -6.45 -35.97 1.37
N THR A 307 -5.77 -34.92 0.85
CA THR A 307 -4.92 -35.08 -0.35
C THR A 307 -3.66 -35.92 -0.12
N LEU A 308 -3.19 -36.06 1.11
CA LEU A 308 -2.08 -36.95 1.46
C LEU A 308 -2.56 -38.39 1.61
N GLU A 309 -3.72 -38.63 2.20
CA GLU A 309 -4.34 -39.97 2.29
C GLU A 309 -4.70 -40.51 0.90
N GLU A 310 -5.31 -39.71 0.04
CA GLU A 310 -5.58 -40.10 -1.36
C GLU A 310 -4.30 -40.50 -2.11
N LYS A 311 -3.19 -39.79 -1.90
CA LYS A 311 -1.90 -40.10 -2.51
C LYS A 311 -1.25 -41.36 -1.91
N THR A 312 -1.52 -41.65 -0.63
CA THR A 312 -1.02 -42.88 0.03
C THR A 312 -1.80 -44.09 -0.42
N VAL A 313 -3.14 -44.00 -0.48
CA VAL A 313 -4.02 -45.06 -1.00
C VAL A 313 -3.69 -45.37 -2.46
N ALA A 314 -3.56 -44.32 -3.31
CA ALA A 314 -3.18 -44.49 -4.72
C ALA A 314 -1.79 -45.17 -4.90
N LYS A 315 -0.84 -44.92 -3.97
CA LYS A 315 0.49 -45.61 -3.96
C LYS A 315 0.41 -47.07 -3.51
N GLU A 316 -0.49 -47.40 -2.60
CA GLU A 316 -0.70 -48.78 -2.13
C GLU A 316 -1.42 -49.60 -3.19
N GLU A 317 -2.45 -49.04 -3.84
CA GLU A 317 -3.13 -49.68 -4.97
C GLU A 317 -2.22 -49.89 -6.19
N SER A 318 -1.27 -48.98 -6.44
CA SER A 318 -0.28 -49.16 -7.50
C SER A 318 0.75 -50.28 -7.24
N LYS A 319 0.98 -50.62 -5.96
CA LYS A 319 1.87 -51.72 -5.54
C LYS A 319 1.17 -53.08 -5.53
N ALA A 320 -0.17 -53.11 -5.55
CA ALA A 320 -0.97 -54.35 -5.47
C ALA A 320 -1.38 -54.91 -6.83
N LYS A 321 -0.82 -54.44 -7.96
CA LYS A 321 -1.07 -55.07 -9.27
C LYS A 321 -0.39 -56.42 -9.38
N PRO A 322 -1.10 -57.53 -9.65
CA PRO A 322 -0.55 -58.86 -9.68
C PRO A 322 0.39 -59.05 -10.88
N VAL A 323 1.52 -59.73 -10.58
CA VAL A 323 2.49 -60.20 -11.58
C VAL A 323 1.80 -61.13 -12.57
N PRO A 324 1.92 -60.97 -13.89
CA PRO A 324 1.32 -61.90 -14.86
C PRO A 324 2.01 -63.26 -14.79
N LYS A 325 1.22 -64.28 -14.53
CA LYS A 325 1.69 -65.69 -14.61
C LYS A 325 2.12 -65.99 -16.05
N LYS A 326 3.39 -66.35 -16.24
CA LYS A 326 3.92 -66.94 -17.49
C LYS A 326 3.12 -68.21 -17.83
N ALA A 327 2.48 -68.19 -18.98
CA ALA A 327 1.91 -69.39 -19.54
C ALA A 327 3.00 -70.37 -19.97
N ALA A 328 2.92 -71.57 -19.41
CA ALA A 328 3.77 -72.71 -19.81
C ALA A 328 3.33 -73.19 -21.18
N SER A 329 4.26 -73.19 -22.13
CA SER A 329 4.07 -73.86 -23.42
C SER A 329 4.08 -75.38 -23.24
N LYS A 330 3.01 -76.08 -23.63
CA LYS A 330 3.06 -77.50 -23.93
C LYS A 330 3.37 -77.65 -25.42
N LYS A 331 4.47 -78.38 -25.66
CA LYS A 331 4.70 -79.05 -26.92
C LYS A 331 3.79 -80.29 -26.96
N GLU A 332 3.05 -80.40 -28.02
CA GLU A 332 3.07 -81.56 -28.95
C GLU A 332 2.32 -81.11 -30.22
#